data_52eec67044a58934aec9fcbc2ccf4223
#
_entry.id   52eec67044a58934aec9fcbc2ccf4223
#
_cell.length_a   1.000
_cell.length_b   1.000
_cell.length_c   1.000
_cell.angle_alpha   90.00
_cell.angle_beta   90.00
_cell.angle_gamma   90.00
#
_symmetry.space_group_name_H-M   'P 1'
#
loop_
_entity.id
_entity.type
_entity.pdbx_description
1 polymer ?
#
loop_
_entity_poly.entity_id
_entity_poly.type
_entity_poly.pdbx_seq_one_letter_code
_entity_poly.pdbx_strand_id
1 'polypeptide(L)'
;PGATDYTAFLRATRFLTRDEREVEKAYARAVFNVLFHNRDDHPKNFAWRLGPDRRWRLAPAFDLTFSEGPMGQHHLDVCGEGAAIERRHLLRLAEEGGVPRKRAEEVIERMLLQASSLGERLERAPIRQMLAQQIKSTIDACRWRLKS
;
A
#
# COMPACT_ATOMS: atom_id res chain seq x y z
N PRO A 1 -7.49 -11.86 19.43
CA PRO A 1 -7.16 -10.49 19.19
C PRO A 1 -7.15 -10.32 17.68
N GLY A 2 -8.19 -9.67 17.13
CA GLY A 2 -8.31 -9.48 15.69
C GLY A 2 -7.17 -8.57 15.21
N ALA A 3 -6.26 -9.12 14.43
CA ALA A 3 -5.29 -8.33 13.71
C ALA A 3 -6.08 -7.39 12.77
N THR A 4 -5.83 -6.11 12.86
CA THR A 4 -6.35 -5.14 11.91
C THR A 4 -5.68 -5.43 10.57
N ASP A 5 -6.45 -5.57 9.51
CA ASP A 5 -5.97 -5.86 8.16
C ASP A 5 -6.34 -4.73 7.18
N TYR A 6 -5.86 -4.82 5.95
CA TYR A 6 -6.20 -3.83 4.93
C TYR A 6 -7.69 -3.85 4.55
N THR A 7 -8.38 -4.98 4.68
CA THR A 7 -9.83 -5.05 4.46
C THR A 7 -10.57 -4.16 5.47
N ALA A 8 -10.18 -4.24 6.76
CA ALA A 8 -10.71 -3.37 7.80
C ALA A 8 -10.41 -1.89 7.53
N PHE A 9 -9.21 -1.56 7.02
CA PHE A 9 -8.85 -0.20 6.64
C PHE A 9 -9.73 0.36 5.52
N LEU A 10 -10.01 -0.41 4.47
CA LEU A 10 -10.90 0.00 3.40
C LEU A 10 -12.34 0.18 3.89
N ARG A 11 -12.84 -0.74 4.72
CA ARG A 11 -14.18 -0.66 5.30
C ARG A 11 -14.35 0.54 6.23
N ALA A 12 -13.37 0.80 7.08
CA ALA A 12 -13.35 1.99 7.96
C ALA A 12 -13.36 3.29 7.14
N THR A 13 -12.58 3.34 6.07
CA THR A 13 -12.55 4.49 5.16
C THR A 13 -13.92 4.73 4.53
N ARG A 14 -14.59 3.67 4.04
CA ARG A 14 -15.94 3.79 3.49
C ARG A 14 -16.95 4.26 4.53
N PHE A 15 -16.91 3.69 5.70
CA PHE A 15 -17.82 4.05 6.78
C PHE A 15 -17.70 5.51 7.18
N LEU A 16 -16.47 6.01 7.35
CA LEU A 16 -16.21 7.38 7.77
C LEU A 16 -16.46 8.40 6.67
N THR A 17 -15.96 8.13 5.47
CA THR A 17 -15.96 9.12 4.38
C THR A 17 -17.24 9.10 3.55
N ARG A 18 -17.87 7.92 3.43
CA ARG A 18 -19.00 7.67 2.51
C ARG A 18 -18.69 8.11 1.06
N ASP A 19 -17.42 7.96 0.66
CA ASP A 19 -16.91 8.38 -0.64
C ASP A 19 -16.02 7.28 -1.22
N GLU A 20 -16.47 6.66 -2.32
CA GLU A 20 -15.73 5.58 -2.99
C GLU A 20 -14.36 6.04 -3.53
N ARG A 21 -14.19 7.32 -3.82
CA ARG A 21 -12.89 7.88 -4.23
C ARG A 21 -11.87 7.80 -3.09
N GLU A 22 -12.32 8.00 -1.85
CA GLU A 22 -11.47 7.86 -0.67
C GLU A 22 -11.11 6.39 -0.40
N VAL A 23 -12.05 5.48 -0.66
CA VAL A 23 -11.79 4.02 -0.57
C VAL A 23 -10.76 3.59 -1.61
N GLU A 24 -10.84 4.11 -2.84
CA GLU A 24 -9.84 3.85 -3.88
C GLU A 24 -8.46 4.40 -3.49
N LYS A 25 -8.39 5.56 -2.83
CA LYS A 25 -7.13 6.07 -2.27
C LYS A 25 -6.57 5.16 -1.18
N ALA A 26 -7.43 4.63 -0.31
CA ALA A 26 -7.01 3.67 0.72
C ALA A 26 -6.47 2.39 0.08
N TYR A 27 -7.12 1.88 -0.96
CA TYR A 27 -6.63 0.74 -1.73
C TYR A 27 -5.27 1.04 -2.39
N ALA A 28 -5.13 2.20 -3.02
CA ALA A 28 -3.86 2.63 -3.61
C ALA A 28 -2.74 2.70 -2.57
N ARG A 29 -3.05 3.09 -1.33
CA ARG A 29 -2.07 3.09 -0.22
C ARG A 29 -1.65 1.69 0.16
N ALA A 30 -2.56 0.72 0.19
CA ALA A 30 -2.22 -0.68 0.41
C ALA A 30 -1.29 -1.20 -0.69
N VAL A 31 -1.61 -0.95 -1.95
CA VAL A 31 -0.76 -1.34 -3.10
C VAL A 31 0.62 -0.69 -3.00
N PHE A 32 0.68 0.60 -2.64
CA PHE A 32 1.95 1.31 -2.44
C PHE A 32 2.79 0.64 -1.36
N ASN A 33 2.23 0.41 -0.17
CA ASN A 33 2.95 -0.19 0.96
C ASN A 33 3.50 -1.58 0.61
N VAL A 34 2.72 -2.39 -0.09
CA VAL A 34 3.15 -3.71 -0.56
C VAL A 34 4.27 -3.61 -1.58
N LEU A 35 4.11 -2.77 -2.61
CA LEU A 35 5.05 -2.67 -3.73
C LEU A 35 6.37 -2.03 -3.31
N PHE A 36 6.31 -0.96 -2.52
CA PHE A 36 7.49 -0.21 -2.07
C PHE A 36 8.05 -0.69 -0.71
N HIS A 37 7.59 -1.86 -0.26
CA HIS A 37 8.11 -2.53 0.93
C HIS A 37 8.05 -1.66 2.20
N ASN A 38 6.97 -0.90 2.34
CA ASN A 38 6.69 -0.19 3.58
C ASN A 38 5.94 -1.11 4.55
N ARG A 39 6.68 -1.94 5.26
CA ARG A 39 6.13 -2.89 6.22
C ARG A 39 5.99 -2.33 7.64
N ASP A 40 6.28 -1.05 7.83
CA ASP A 40 5.88 -0.31 9.04
C ASP A 40 4.49 0.33 8.86
N ASP A 41 3.61 -0.41 8.21
CA ASP A 41 2.23 -0.06 7.96
C ASP A 41 1.32 -0.32 9.18
N HIS A 42 1.80 0.13 10.35
CA HIS A 42 1.06 0.03 11.60
C HIS A 42 -0.23 0.86 11.54
N PRO A 43 -1.35 0.42 12.14
CA PRO A 43 -2.62 1.17 12.14
C PRO A 43 -2.52 2.64 12.56
N LYS A 44 -1.56 3.00 13.43
CA LYS A 44 -1.28 4.39 13.82
C LYS A 44 -0.87 5.30 12.66
N ASN A 45 -0.38 4.73 11.55
CA ASN A 45 0.07 5.46 10.38
C ASN A 45 -1.05 5.70 9.35
N PHE A 46 -2.29 5.39 9.73
CA PHE A 46 -3.48 5.68 8.94
C PHE A 46 -4.39 6.62 9.72
N ALA A 47 -4.84 7.67 9.08
CA ALA A 47 -5.68 8.67 9.70
C ALA A 47 -6.73 9.21 8.73
N TRP A 48 -7.80 9.72 9.28
CA TRP A 48 -8.84 10.45 8.56
C TRP A 48 -8.96 11.84 9.17
N ARG A 49 -9.30 12.80 8.35
CA ARG A 49 -9.48 14.18 8.78
C ARG A 49 -10.89 14.69 8.48
N LEU A 50 -11.43 15.46 9.38
CA LEU A 50 -12.67 16.20 9.17
C LEU A 50 -12.33 17.54 8.52
N GLY A 51 -12.85 17.79 7.33
CA GLY A 51 -12.67 19.06 6.63
C GLY A 51 -13.57 20.18 7.17
N PRO A 52 -13.33 21.44 6.79
CA PRO A 52 -14.21 22.58 7.13
C PRO A 52 -15.65 22.41 6.65
N ASP A 53 -15.84 21.65 5.56
CA ASP A 53 -17.13 21.27 4.98
C ASP A 53 -17.83 20.12 5.74
N ARG A 54 -17.29 19.73 6.90
CA ARG A 54 -17.77 18.64 7.74
C ARG A 54 -17.77 17.26 7.05
N ARG A 55 -16.93 17.10 6.05
CA ARG A 55 -16.73 15.80 5.39
C ARG A 55 -15.44 15.14 5.84
N TRP A 56 -15.55 13.88 6.17
CA TRP A 56 -14.39 13.03 6.46
C TRP A 56 -13.67 12.64 5.17
N ARG A 57 -12.36 12.70 5.19
CA ARG A 57 -11.49 12.26 4.11
C ARG A 57 -10.32 11.47 4.67
N LEU A 58 -9.78 10.58 3.88
CA LEU A 58 -8.52 9.94 4.20
C LEU A 58 -7.43 11.03 4.29
N ALA A 59 -6.68 11.05 5.39
CA ALA A 59 -5.56 11.97 5.54
C ALA A 59 -4.48 11.66 4.48
N PRO A 60 -3.69 12.66 4.05
CA PRO A 60 -2.50 12.41 3.24
C PRO A 60 -1.63 11.33 3.89
N ALA A 61 -0.95 10.54 3.05
CA ALA A 61 -0.01 9.55 3.55
C ALA A 61 1.14 10.23 4.31
N PHE A 62 1.52 9.64 5.42
CA PHE A 62 2.64 10.07 6.25
C PHE A 62 3.41 8.86 6.75
N ASP A 63 4.62 9.08 7.22
CA ASP A 63 5.49 8.03 7.76
C ASP A 63 5.71 6.88 6.76
N LEU A 64 5.89 7.23 5.49
CA LEU A 64 6.20 6.28 4.44
C LEU A 64 7.70 6.00 4.43
N THR A 65 8.08 4.74 4.67
CA THR A 65 9.47 4.33 4.74
C THR A 65 9.68 2.93 4.15
N PHE A 66 10.86 2.69 3.61
CA PHE A 66 11.29 1.33 3.32
C PHE A 66 11.59 0.62 4.65
N SER A 67 10.88 -0.45 4.94
CA SER A 67 10.98 -1.18 6.21
C SER A 67 10.70 -2.66 6.03
N GLU A 68 11.52 -3.49 6.68
CA GLU A 68 11.34 -4.95 6.68
C GLU A 68 10.14 -5.41 7.52
N GLY A 69 9.64 -4.55 8.39
CA GLY A 69 8.51 -4.85 9.27
C GLY A 69 8.81 -5.84 10.38
N PRO A 70 7.84 -6.10 11.25
CA PRO A 70 8.00 -7.06 12.34
C PRO A 70 8.11 -8.49 11.78
N MET A 71 9.16 -9.19 12.14
CA MET A 71 9.42 -10.57 11.70
C MET A 71 9.39 -10.74 10.15
N GLY A 72 9.73 -9.68 9.40
CA GLY A 72 9.72 -9.72 7.94
C GLY A 72 8.34 -9.71 7.31
N GLN A 73 7.34 -9.15 7.99
CA GLN A 73 5.95 -9.09 7.52
C GLN A 73 5.39 -7.68 7.64
N HIS A 74 4.31 -7.42 6.90
CA HIS A 74 3.47 -6.25 7.10
C HIS A 74 2.76 -6.29 8.46
N HIS A 75 2.54 -5.13 9.08
CA HIS A 75 1.67 -5.03 10.26
C HIS A 75 0.21 -5.29 9.88
N LEU A 76 -0.21 -4.82 8.71
CA LEU A 76 -1.51 -5.12 8.13
C LEU A 76 -1.35 -6.19 7.06
N ASP A 77 -2.00 -7.33 7.24
CA ASP A 77 -2.02 -8.34 6.20
C ASP A 77 -2.98 -7.98 5.04
N VAL A 78 -2.79 -8.63 3.92
CA VAL A 78 -3.67 -8.58 2.76
C VAL A 78 -4.36 -9.92 2.61
N CYS A 79 -5.59 -10.02 3.09
CA CYS A 79 -6.39 -11.24 3.05
C CYS A 79 -5.66 -12.45 3.66
N GLY A 80 -5.01 -12.24 4.81
CA GLY A 80 -4.29 -13.29 5.54
C GLY A 80 -2.82 -13.48 5.13
N GLU A 81 -2.31 -12.75 4.14
CA GLU A 81 -0.91 -12.80 3.71
C GLU A 81 -0.16 -11.53 4.14
N GLY A 82 0.92 -11.67 4.88
CA GLY A 82 1.72 -10.54 5.38
C GLY A 82 3.15 -10.47 4.85
N ALA A 83 3.67 -11.54 4.27
CA ALA A 83 5.08 -11.65 3.87
C ALA A 83 5.28 -11.68 2.35
N ALA A 84 4.55 -12.54 1.65
CA ALA A 84 4.70 -12.81 0.21
C ALA A 84 3.45 -12.40 -0.57
N ILE A 85 3.04 -11.15 -0.41
CA ILE A 85 1.83 -10.63 -1.06
C ILE A 85 2.01 -10.64 -2.57
N GLU A 86 1.05 -11.26 -3.26
CA GLU A 86 0.97 -11.37 -4.72
C GLU A 86 -0.22 -10.56 -5.27
N ARG A 87 -0.26 -10.39 -6.59
CA ARG A 87 -1.36 -9.72 -7.29
C ARG A 87 -2.75 -10.26 -6.91
N ARG A 88 -2.88 -11.58 -6.80
CA ARG A 88 -4.16 -12.22 -6.41
C ARG A 88 -4.67 -11.76 -5.04
N HIS A 89 -3.76 -11.53 -4.08
CA HIS A 89 -4.14 -11.03 -2.74
C HIS A 89 -4.66 -9.59 -2.82
N LEU A 90 -4.03 -8.74 -3.61
CA LEU A 90 -4.49 -7.36 -3.83
C LEU A 90 -5.83 -7.31 -4.57
N LEU A 91 -6.05 -8.16 -5.56
CA LEU A 91 -7.33 -8.24 -6.26
C LEU A 91 -8.45 -8.77 -5.34
N ARG A 92 -8.14 -9.73 -4.48
CA ARG A 92 -9.05 -10.20 -3.44
C ARG A 92 -9.36 -9.10 -2.42
N LEU A 93 -8.35 -8.32 -1.99
CA LEU A 93 -8.56 -7.15 -1.13
C LEU A 93 -9.54 -6.16 -1.77
N ALA A 94 -9.39 -5.89 -3.07
CA ALA A 94 -10.31 -5.02 -3.80
C ALA A 94 -11.73 -5.55 -3.75
N GLU A 95 -11.92 -6.85 -4.01
CA GLU A 95 -13.24 -7.51 -3.96
C GLU A 95 -13.86 -7.41 -2.55
N GLU A 96 -13.13 -7.81 -1.51
CA GLU A 96 -13.60 -7.76 -0.12
C GLU A 96 -13.82 -6.33 0.39
N GLY A 97 -13.03 -5.39 -0.11
CA GLY A 97 -13.13 -3.96 0.19
C GLY A 97 -14.11 -3.19 -0.70
N GLY A 98 -14.76 -3.84 -1.67
CA GLY A 98 -15.75 -3.22 -2.55
C GLY A 98 -15.16 -2.25 -3.58
N VAL A 99 -13.90 -2.41 -3.95
CA VAL A 99 -13.25 -1.66 -5.03
C VAL A 99 -13.47 -2.41 -6.36
N PRO A 100 -14.04 -1.78 -7.40
CA PRO A 100 -14.26 -2.44 -8.66
C PRO A 100 -12.96 -3.01 -9.25
N ARG A 101 -13.00 -4.25 -9.76
CA ARG A 101 -11.82 -4.96 -10.26
C ARG A 101 -11.02 -4.16 -11.28
N LYS A 102 -11.70 -3.52 -12.23
CA LYS A 102 -11.06 -2.67 -13.23
C LYS A 102 -10.25 -1.53 -12.59
N ARG A 103 -10.82 -0.87 -11.58
CA ARG A 103 -10.12 0.20 -10.84
C ARG A 103 -8.94 -0.33 -10.06
N ALA A 104 -9.08 -1.50 -9.44
CA ALA A 104 -7.99 -2.15 -8.73
C ALA A 104 -6.82 -2.47 -9.67
N GLU A 105 -7.10 -3.04 -10.83
CA GLU A 105 -6.09 -3.32 -11.85
C GLU A 105 -5.40 -2.05 -12.35
N GLU A 106 -6.15 -0.98 -12.62
CA GLU A 106 -5.59 0.33 -13.01
C GLU A 106 -4.64 0.90 -11.93
N VAL A 107 -5.00 0.76 -10.65
CA VAL A 107 -4.14 1.20 -9.54
C VAL A 107 -2.85 0.39 -9.50
N ILE A 108 -2.94 -0.94 -9.61
CA ILE A 108 -1.75 -1.81 -9.59
C ILE A 108 -0.82 -1.46 -10.76
N GLU A 109 -1.36 -1.37 -11.99
CA GLU A 109 -0.55 -1.05 -13.18
C GLU A 109 0.13 0.32 -13.06
N ARG A 110 -0.59 1.33 -12.60
CA ARG A 110 -0.03 2.67 -12.36
C ARG A 110 1.13 2.62 -11.36
N MET A 111 0.98 1.89 -10.27
CA MET A 111 2.04 1.75 -9.26
C MET A 111 3.25 0.97 -9.79
N LEU A 112 3.02 -0.10 -10.56
CA LEU A 112 4.10 -0.86 -11.22
C LEU A 112 4.88 0.02 -12.20
N LEU A 113 4.20 0.89 -12.94
CA LEU A 113 4.84 1.86 -13.84
C LEU A 113 5.70 2.85 -13.06
N GLN A 114 5.20 3.39 -11.95
CA GLN A 114 5.98 4.28 -11.08
C GLN A 114 7.23 3.59 -10.51
N ALA A 115 7.09 2.33 -10.10
CA ALA A 115 8.22 1.56 -9.58
C ALA A 115 9.26 1.23 -10.65
N SER A 116 8.92 1.26 -11.93
CA SER A 116 9.87 0.98 -13.02
C SER A 116 10.99 2.01 -13.12
N SER A 117 10.76 3.26 -12.71
CA SER A 117 11.75 4.34 -12.69
C SER A 117 12.54 4.44 -11.37
N LEU A 118 12.34 3.51 -10.44
CA LEU A 118 12.95 3.59 -9.11
C LEU A 118 14.49 3.55 -9.18
N GLY A 119 15.06 2.72 -10.05
CA GLY A 119 16.52 2.62 -10.21
C GLY A 119 17.18 3.98 -10.47
N GLU A 120 16.67 4.71 -11.47
CA GLU A 120 17.18 6.05 -11.80
C GLU A 120 17.01 7.06 -10.65
N ARG A 121 15.91 6.96 -9.92
CA ARG A 121 15.68 7.84 -8.75
C ARG A 121 16.65 7.55 -7.61
N LEU A 122 16.94 6.27 -7.37
CA LEU A 122 17.88 5.84 -6.33
C LEU A 122 19.31 6.27 -6.65
N GLU A 123 19.72 6.21 -7.92
CA GLU A 123 21.04 6.68 -8.37
C GLU A 123 21.26 8.17 -8.12
N ARG A 124 20.19 8.98 -8.18
CA ARG A 124 20.21 10.42 -7.92
C ARG A 124 20.01 10.79 -6.45
N ALA A 125 19.60 9.83 -5.63
CA ALA A 125 19.33 10.07 -4.22
C ALA A 125 20.63 10.10 -3.40
N PRO A 126 20.75 10.97 -2.37
CA PRO A 126 21.93 11.03 -1.52
C PRO A 126 21.96 9.90 -0.50
N ILE A 127 21.95 8.66 -0.96
CA ILE A 127 21.98 7.46 -0.14
C ILE A 127 23.18 6.58 -0.48
N ARG A 128 23.61 5.76 0.47
CA ARG A 128 24.72 4.83 0.24
C ARG A 128 24.33 3.83 -0.86
N GLN A 129 25.28 3.57 -1.77
CA GLN A 129 25.07 2.68 -2.91
C GLN A 129 24.57 1.28 -2.49
N MET A 130 25.13 0.72 -1.42
CA MET A 130 24.72 -0.60 -0.92
C MET A 130 23.24 -0.60 -0.48
N LEU A 131 22.78 0.46 0.18
CA LEU A 131 21.38 0.62 0.57
C LEU A 131 20.48 0.81 -0.65
N ALA A 132 20.90 1.60 -1.63
CA ALA A 132 20.16 1.78 -2.88
C ALA A 132 19.97 0.45 -3.63
N GLN A 133 21.01 -0.38 -3.69
CA GLN A 133 20.93 -1.71 -4.30
C GLN A 133 19.99 -2.64 -3.54
N GLN A 134 20.05 -2.64 -2.20
CA GLN A 134 19.13 -3.42 -1.37
C GLN A 134 17.67 -3.02 -1.60
N ILE A 135 17.36 -1.73 -1.55
CA ILE A 135 16.02 -1.19 -1.79
C ILE A 135 15.54 -1.60 -3.19
N LYS A 136 16.36 -1.39 -4.21
CA LYS A 136 16.03 -1.74 -5.59
C LYS A 136 15.73 -3.23 -5.74
N SER A 137 16.61 -4.09 -5.25
CA SER A 137 16.46 -5.55 -5.33
C SER A 137 15.17 -6.03 -4.65
N THR A 138 14.87 -5.51 -3.46
CA THR A 138 13.66 -5.86 -2.72
C THR A 138 12.40 -5.42 -3.46
N ILE A 139 12.38 -4.18 -3.96
CA ILE A 139 11.22 -3.66 -4.69
C ILE A 139 11.04 -4.37 -6.03
N ASP A 140 12.12 -4.72 -6.73
CA ASP A 140 12.04 -5.51 -7.96
C ASP A 140 11.43 -6.90 -7.70
N ALA A 141 11.73 -7.53 -6.58
CA ALA A 141 11.09 -8.78 -6.16
C ALA A 141 9.58 -8.58 -5.90
N CYS A 142 9.18 -7.49 -5.24
CA CYS A 142 7.77 -7.15 -5.06
C CYS A 142 7.07 -6.90 -6.41
N ARG A 143 7.70 -6.16 -7.31
CA ARG A 143 7.18 -5.92 -8.66
C ARG A 143 6.94 -7.23 -9.41
N TRP A 144 7.87 -8.16 -9.33
CA TRP A 144 7.73 -9.46 -10.01
C TRP A 144 6.50 -10.21 -9.51
N ARG A 145 6.28 -10.27 -8.20
CA ARG A 145 5.10 -10.91 -7.60
C ARG A 145 3.77 -10.23 -8.00
N LEU A 146 3.78 -8.92 -8.22
CA LEU A 146 2.59 -8.17 -8.59
C LEU A 146 2.30 -8.14 -10.09
N LYS A 147 3.25 -8.52 -10.94
CA LYS A 147 3.03 -8.63 -12.39
C LYS A 147 2.28 -9.91 -12.77
N SER A 148 2.46 -10.95 -12.00
CA SER A 148 1.81 -12.24 -12.22
C SER A 148 0.39 -12.24 -11.70
#